data_5fc9858cb7dba78ec1f78b91e67111f7
#
_entry.id   5fc9858cb7dba78ec1f78b91e67111f7
#
_cell.length_a   1.000
_cell.length_b   1.000
_cell.length_c   1.000
_cell.angle_alpha   90.00
_cell.angle_beta   90.00
_cell.angle_gamma   90.00
#
_symmetry.space_group_name_H-M   'P 1'
#
loop_
_entity.id
_entity.type
_entity.pdbx_description
1 polymer ?
#
loop_
_entity_poly.entity_id
_entity_poly.type
_entity_poly.pdbx_seq_one_letter_code
_entity_poly.pdbx_strand_id
1 'polypeptide(L)'
;MSIGILGKKLGMSQLFDEKGNAVPVTLIEAGPCRITQLKTTALDGYTAVQIGYGLSKDKHISKPEKGHLLKSGEELLKHLKEYRVEETSSYEIGNQITVKNFEVGQKVDISGKSMGRGFAGYQKRHGFSRGPMSHGSKNHRAPGSTGAVSYTHLTLPTIYSV
;
A
#
# COMPACT_ATOMS: atom_id res chain seq x y z
N MET A 1 7.81 12.61 11.06
CA MET A 1 7.35 11.24 10.71
C MET A 1 8.56 10.33 10.51
N SER A 2 8.52 9.11 11.06
CA SER A 2 9.59 8.12 10.84
C SER A 2 9.51 7.54 9.44
N ILE A 3 10.67 7.24 8.84
CA ILE A 3 10.72 6.59 7.52
C ILE A 3 10.25 5.14 7.64
N GLY A 4 9.46 4.69 6.66
CA GLY A 4 9.05 3.30 6.55
C GLY A 4 10.11 2.42 5.89
N ILE A 5 9.91 1.10 5.89
CA ILE A 5 10.78 0.13 5.22
C ILE A 5 9.94 -0.75 4.27
N LEU A 6 10.54 -1.17 3.18
CA LEU A 6 9.94 -2.13 2.27
C LEU A 6 10.35 -3.56 2.65
N GLY A 7 9.41 -4.49 2.50
CA GLY A 7 9.67 -5.88 2.81
C GLY A 7 8.74 -6.83 2.08
N LYS A 8 8.98 -8.11 2.29
CA LYS A 8 8.22 -9.21 1.70
C LYS A 8 7.68 -10.11 2.80
N LYS A 9 6.38 -10.42 2.75
CA LYS A 9 5.79 -11.43 3.63
C LYS A 9 6.33 -12.80 3.25
N LEU A 10 6.97 -13.48 4.19
CA LEU A 10 7.46 -14.85 4.02
C LEU A 10 6.39 -15.88 4.38
N GLY A 11 5.67 -15.65 5.47
CA GLY A 11 4.66 -16.59 5.94
C GLY A 11 4.08 -16.19 7.28
N MET A 12 3.39 -17.13 7.90
CA MET A 12 2.89 -17.01 9.26
C MET A 12 3.38 -18.18 10.09
N SER A 13 3.59 -17.92 11.38
CA SER A 13 4.01 -18.90 12.38
C SER A 13 3.33 -18.57 13.71
N GLN A 14 3.69 -19.29 14.74
CA GLN A 14 3.30 -18.99 16.12
C GLN A 14 4.53 -19.01 17.03
N LEU A 15 4.53 -18.13 18.00
CA LEU A 15 5.51 -18.11 19.07
C LEU A 15 4.76 -18.35 20.39
N PHE A 16 5.44 -18.90 21.37
CA PHE A 16 4.90 -19.05 22.71
C PHE A 16 5.49 -17.99 23.62
N ASP A 17 4.63 -17.33 24.36
CA ASP A 17 5.06 -16.38 25.38
C ASP A 17 5.58 -17.14 26.62
N GLU A 18 6.12 -16.41 27.60
CA GLU A 18 6.62 -16.98 28.85
C GLU A 18 5.52 -17.70 29.67
N LYS A 19 4.25 -17.39 29.42
CA LYS A 19 3.09 -18.00 30.07
C LYS A 19 2.58 -19.24 29.31
N GLY A 20 3.21 -19.62 28.20
CA GLY A 20 2.80 -20.74 27.37
C GLY A 20 1.65 -20.43 26.40
N ASN A 21 1.20 -19.17 26.24
CA ASN A 21 0.16 -18.84 25.28
C ASN A 21 0.73 -18.80 23.86
N ALA A 22 0.01 -19.35 22.90
CA ALA A 22 0.38 -19.30 21.50
C ALA A 22 0.02 -17.91 20.90
N VAL A 23 1.03 -17.18 20.47
CA VAL A 23 0.87 -15.87 19.82
C VAL A 23 1.09 -16.05 18.30
N PRO A 24 0.06 -15.78 17.47
CA PRO A 24 0.23 -15.84 16.02
C PRO A 24 1.12 -14.70 15.54
N VAL A 25 2.11 -15.02 14.70
CA VAL A 25 3.05 -14.05 14.17
C VAL A 25 3.12 -14.13 12.65
N THR A 26 3.39 -13.00 12.01
CA THR A 26 3.69 -12.92 10.59
C THR A 26 5.19 -12.65 10.42
N LEU A 27 5.85 -13.47 9.63
CA LEU A 27 7.26 -13.31 9.28
C LEU A 27 7.38 -12.41 8.06
N ILE A 28 8.12 -11.32 8.22
CA ILE A 28 8.38 -10.33 7.16
C ILE A 28 9.89 -10.17 7.00
N GLU A 29 10.38 -10.43 5.79
CA GLU A 29 11.73 -10.05 5.38
C GLU A 29 11.73 -8.55 5.05
N ALA A 30 12.27 -7.72 5.92
CA ALA A 30 12.26 -6.28 5.77
C ALA A 30 13.68 -5.74 5.48
N GLY A 31 13.84 -5.11 4.33
CA GLY A 31 15.12 -4.57 3.88
C GLY A 31 16.17 -5.63 3.49
N PRO A 32 17.43 -5.25 3.26
CA PRO A 32 17.90 -3.85 3.27
C PRO A 32 17.27 -3.02 2.14
N CYS A 33 16.87 -1.80 2.46
CA CYS A 33 16.38 -0.83 1.48
C CYS A 33 17.45 0.22 1.23
N ARG A 34 17.62 0.66 -0.01
CA ARG A 34 18.59 1.70 -0.37
C ARG A 34 17.86 3.00 -0.66
N ILE A 35 18.40 4.13 -0.19
CA ILE A 35 17.91 5.47 -0.52
C ILE A 35 18.31 5.79 -1.95
N THR A 36 17.32 5.99 -2.82
CA THR A 36 17.52 6.23 -4.26
C THR A 36 17.41 7.71 -4.63
N GLN A 37 16.59 8.47 -3.92
CA GLN A 37 16.42 9.90 -4.17
C GLN A 37 15.96 10.62 -2.93
N LEU A 38 16.42 11.86 -2.77
CA LEU A 38 15.91 12.82 -1.80
C LEU A 38 15.13 13.90 -2.54
N LYS A 39 13.92 14.17 -2.10
CA LYS A 39 13.07 15.22 -2.64
C LYS A 39 13.01 16.39 -1.67
N THR A 40 13.13 17.59 -2.22
CA THR A 40 13.13 18.83 -1.46
C THR A 40 12.03 19.76 -1.93
N THR A 41 11.54 20.60 -1.02
CA THR A 41 10.50 21.60 -1.34
C THR A 41 10.90 22.58 -2.43
N ALA A 42 12.19 22.87 -2.57
CA ALA A 42 12.69 23.82 -3.56
C ALA A 42 12.61 23.28 -5.00
N LEU A 43 12.81 21.98 -5.20
CA LEU A 43 12.84 21.35 -6.52
C LEU A 43 11.54 20.61 -6.84
N ASP A 44 10.99 19.88 -5.86
CA ASP A 44 9.87 18.94 -6.05
C ASP A 44 8.54 19.47 -5.44
N GLY A 45 8.57 20.57 -4.68
CA GLY A 45 7.41 21.13 -3.99
C GLY A 45 7.01 20.40 -2.69
N TYR A 46 7.72 19.34 -2.32
CA TYR A 46 7.50 18.58 -1.08
C TYR A 46 8.78 17.89 -0.63
N THR A 47 8.82 17.51 0.65
CA THR A 47 9.96 16.80 1.24
C THR A 47 9.66 15.32 1.38
N ALA A 48 10.51 14.47 0.76
CA ALA A 48 10.35 13.02 0.82
C ALA A 48 11.69 12.29 0.59
N VAL A 49 11.75 11.05 1.06
CA VAL A 49 12.86 10.12 0.80
C VAL A 49 12.32 8.96 -0.02
N GLN A 50 12.90 8.73 -1.18
CA GLN A 50 12.61 7.57 -2.00
C GLN A 50 13.53 6.42 -1.62
N ILE A 51 12.96 5.27 -1.34
CA ILE A 51 13.70 4.04 -1.03
C ILE A 51 13.41 2.97 -2.06
N GLY A 52 14.40 2.14 -2.32
CA GLY A 52 14.32 1.01 -3.23
C GLY A 52 14.57 -0.31 -2.51
N TYR A 53 13.89 -1.37 -2.95
CA TYR A 53 13.96 -2.71 -2.40
C TYR A 53 13.94 -3.80 -3.46
N GLY A 54 14.71 -4.85 -3.22
CA GLY A 54 14.77 -6.03 -4.06
C GLY A 54 15.57 -5.82 -5.33
N LEU A 55 16.59 -6.62 -5.55
CA LEU A 55 17.41 -6.60 -6.76
C LEU A 55 16.61 -7.10 -7.96
N SER A 56 16.82 -6.49 -9.10
CA SER A 56 16.23 -6.86 -10.37
C SER A 56 17.28 -7.09 -11.45
N LYS A 57 16.95 -7.98 -12.39
CA LYS A 57 17.80 -8.19 -13.57
C LYS A 57 17.59 -7.05 -14.58
N ASP A 58 18.61 -6.71 -15.30
CA ASP A 58 18.62 -5.63 -16.32
C ASP A 58 17.45 -5.74 -17.33
N LYS A 59 17.14 -6.97 -17.76
CA LYS A 59 16.04 -7.23 -18.70
C LYS A 59 14.61 -6.95 -18.15
N HIS A 60 14.45 -6.75 -16.86
CA HIS A 60 13.15 -6.51 -16.22
C HIS A 60 12.91 -5.05 -15.85
N ILE A 61 13.86 -4.17 -16.14
CA ILE A 61 13.78 -2.74 -15.86
C ILE A 61 13.79 -1.98 -17.17
N SER A 62 12.90 -0.99 -17.28
CA SER A 62 12.83 -0.12 -18.45
C SER A 62 14.05 0.82 -18.51
N LYS A 63 14.41 1.29 -19.72
CA LYS A 63 15.53 2.22 -19.90
C LYS A 63 15.42 3.51 -19.06
N PRO A 64 14.23 4.16 -18.94
CA PRO A 64 14.06 5.33 -18.09
C PRO A 64 14.29 5.04 -16.60
N GLU A 65 13.74 3.93 -16.09
CA GLU A 65 13.93 3.50 -14.68
C GLU A 65 15.40 3.20 -14.40
N LYS A 66 16.11 2.55 -15.35
CA LYS A 66 17.54 2.32 -15.24
C LYS A 66 18.31 3.64 -15.15
N GLY A 67 17.99 4.61 -15.99
CA GLY A 67 18.61 5.94 -15.94
C GLY A 67 18.34 6.69 -14.63
N HIS A 68 17.17 6.48 -14.03
CA HIS A 68 16.83 7.02 -12.70
C HIS A 68 17.68 6.38 -11.59
N LEU A 69 17.76 5.04 -11.57
CA LEU A 69 18.49 4.29 -10.55
C LEU A 69 20.00 4.48 -10.62
N LEU A 70 20.57 4.65 -11.79
CA LEU A 70 22.01 4.91 -11.97
C LEU A 70 22.48 6.20 -11.28
N LYS A 71 21.58 7.16 -11.03
CA LYS A 71 21.92 8.39 -10.29
C LYS A 71 22.16 8.13 -8.79
N SER A 72 21.60 7.05 -8.26
CA SER A 72 21.71 6.67 -6.83
C SER A 72 22.73 5.56 -6.56
N GLY A 73 23.29 4.97 -7.61
CA GLY A 73 24.23 3.85 -7.56
C GLY A 73 24.01 2.88 -8.71
N GLU A 74 24.81 1.83 -8.77
CA GLU A 74 24.73 0.85 -9.86
C GLU A 74 23.65 -0.25 -9.66
N GLU A 75 22.98 -0.29 -8.51
CA GLU A 75 22.03 -1.34 -8.20
C GLU A 75 20.67 -1.11 -8.84
N LEU A 76 20.21 -2.11 -9.55
CA LEU A 76 18.88 -2.13 -10.18
C LEU A 76 17.85 -2.66 -9.19
N LEU A 77 17.03 -1.77 -8.63
CA LEU A 77 16.03 -2.08 -7.61
C LEU A 77 14.65 -2.25 -8.26
N LYS A 78 13.91 -3.27 -7.79
CA LYS A 78 12.62 -3.66 -8.36
C LYS A 78 11.45 -2.80 -7.87
N HIS A 79 11.47 -2.42 -6.61
CA HIS A 79 10.37 -1.70 -5.98
C HIS A 79 10.88 -0.38 -5.43
N LEU A 80 10.25 0.71 -5.87
CA LEU A 80 10.53 2.06 -5.40
C LEU A 80 9.30 2.59 -4.66
N LYS A 81 9.51 3.25 -3.53
CA LYS A 81 8.46 3.89 -2.74
C LYS A 81 8.98 5.16 -2.09
N GLU A 82 8.15 6.19 -2.07
CA GLU A 82 8.45 7.43 -1.39
C GLU A 82 7.77 7.50 -0.03
N TYR A 83 8.49 8.02 0.95
CA TYR A 83 7.98 8.36 2.27
C TYR A 83 8.18 9.84 2.51
N ARG A 84 7.11 10.54 2.83
CA ARG A 84 7.18 11.94 3.23
C ARG A 84 7.82 12.05 4.60
N VAL A 85 8.80 12.91 4.72
CA VAL A 85 9.53 13.21 5.95
C VAL A 85 9.52 14.72 6.20
N GLU A 86 9.74 15.13 7.42
CA GLU A 86 9.81 16.55 7.78
C GLU A 86 11.11 17.17 7.27
N GLU A 87 12.23 16.44 7.48
CA GLU A 87 13.55 16.86 7.06
C GLU A 87 14.30 15.74 6.33
N THR A 88 15.10 16.11 5.36
CA THR A 88 15.96 15.19 4.59
C THR A 88 17.42 15.26 4.99
N SER A 89 17.81 16.16 5.90
CA SER A 89 19.20 16.43 6.29
C SER A 89 19.92 15.22 6.91
N SER A 90 19.18 14.30 7.50
CA SER A 90 19.71 13.07 8.10
C SER A 90 19.87 11.89 7.13
N TYR A 91 19.48 12.07 5.86
CA TYR A 91 19.49 11.01 4.87
C TYR A 91 20.44 11.33 3.72
N GLU A 92 21.16 10.35 3.26
CA GLU A 92 22.08 10.45 2.11
C GLU A 92 21.71 9.43 1.05
N ILE A 93 21.86 9.82 -0.22
CA ILE A 93 21.64 8.91 -1.35
C ILE A 93 22.65 7.77 -1.29
N GLY A 94 22.16 6.53 -1.47
CA GLY A 94 22.98 5.33 -1.40
C GLY A 94 23.02 4.67 -0.02
N ASN A 95 22.65 5.37 1.05
CA ASN A 95 22.59 4.79 2.40
C ASN A 95 21.54 3.68 2.47
N GLN A 96 21.78 2.70 3.35
CA GLN A 96 20.92 1.55 3.56
C GLN A 96 20.06 1.71 4.83
N ILE A 97 18.79 1.43 4.69
CA ILE A 97 17.83 1.35 5.79
C ILE A 97 17.58 -0.13 6.08
N THR A 98 17.76 -0.53 7.34
CA THR A 98 17.64 -1.92 7.79
C THR A 98 16.61 -2.05 8.91
N VAL A 99 16.27 -3.29 9.27
CA VAL A 99 15.36 -3.61 10.39
C VAL A 99 15.84 -3.02 11.73
N LYS A 100 17.13 -2.70 11.88
CA LYS A 100 17.69 -2.11 13.09
C LYS A 100 17.07 -0.76 13.50
N ASN A 101 16.34 -0.13 12.58
CA ASN A 101 15.61 1.12 12.86
C ASN A 101 14.32 0.90 13.67
N PHE A 102 13.94 -0.37 13.91
CA PHE A 102 12.77 -0.73 14.68
C PHE A 102 13.19 -1.40 16.00
N GLU A 103 12.45 -1.09 17.05
CA GLU A 103 12.67 -1.66 18.39
C GLU A 103 11.70 -2.82 18.66
N VAL A 104 12.13 -3.75 19.51
CA VAL A 104 11.28 -4.87 19.94
C VAL A 104 10.12 -4.32 20.77
N GLY A 105 8.88 -4.74 20.43
CA GLY A 105 7.66 -4.25 21.07
C GLY A 105 7.09 -2.96 20.47
N GLN A 106 7.75 -2.36 19.48
CA GLN A 106 7.22 -1.19 18.77
C GLN A 106 5.97 -1.56 17.97
N LYS A 107 4.95 -0.72 18.05
CA LYS A 107 3.76 -0.82 17.20
C LYS A 107 4.06 -0.25 15.82
N VAL A 108 3.71 -1.00 14.78
CA VAL A 108 3.96 -0.62 13.38
C VAL A 108 2.70 -0.76 12.55
N ASP A 109 2.53 0.15 11.59
CA ASP A 109 1.50 0.07 10.57
C ASP A 109 2.04 -0.66 9.34
N ILE A 110 1.29 -1.64 8.85
CA ILE A 110 1.69 -2.44 7.70
C ILE A 110 0.69 -2.26 6.59
N SER A 111 1.14 -1.77 5.44
CA SER A 111 0.34 -1.68 4.23
C SER A 111 0.86 -2.65 3.17
N GLY A 112 -0.04 -3.23 2.40
CA GLY A 112 0.35 -4.18 1.37
C GLY A 112 -0.75 -4.41 0.35
N LYS A 113 -0.38 -5.04 -0.76
CA LYS A 113 -1.31 -5.46 -1.79
C LYS A 113 -1.81 -6.87 -1.47
N SER A 114 -3.11 -6.99 -1.23
CA SER A 114 -3.72 -8.29 -0.96
C SER A 114 -3.73 -9.19 -2.21
N MET A 115 -3.84 -10.49 -1.97
CA MET A 115 -3.99 -11.47 -3.06
C MET A 115 -5.25 -11.19 -3.88
N GLY A 116 -5.13 -11.23 -5.21
CA GLY A 116 -6.26 -11.11 -6.12
C GLY A 116 -7.26 -12.24 -5.94
N ARG A 117 -8.57 -11.92 -5.98
CA ARG A 117 -9.67 -12.88 -5.85
C ARG A 117 -10.46 -13.06 -7.15
N GLY A 118 -9.95 -12.52 -8.25
CA GLY A 118 -10.65 -12.51 -9.53
C GLY A 118 -11.90 -11.64 -9.50
N PHE A 119 -12.79 -11.86 -10.45
CA PHE A 119 -14.11 -11.23 -10.49
C PHE A 119 -15.01 -11.86 -9.42
N ALA A 120 -15.54 -11.05 -8.52
CA ALA A 120 -16.46 -11.49 -7.48
C ALA A 120 -17.76 -10.70 -7.54
N GLY A 121 -18.89 -11.42 -7.53
CA GLY A 121 -20.22 -10.81 -7.49
C GLY A 121 -20.47 -10.09 -6.15
N TYR A 122 -21.49 -9.25 -6.13
CA TYR A 122 -21.82 -8.38 -4.98
C TYR A 122 -21.96 -9.12 -3.65
N GLN A 123 -22.52 -10.32 -3.66
CA GLN A 123 -22.66 -11.12 -2.44
C GLN A 123 -21.31 -11.52 -1.86
N LYS A 124 -20.38 -11.99 -2.69
CA LYS A 124 -19.04 -12.40 -2.24
C LYS A 124 -18.15 -11.21 -1.92
N ARG A 125 -18.24 -10.14 -2.70
CA ARG A 125 -17.37 -8.97 -2.57
C ARG A 125 -17.76 -8.04 -1.43
N HIS A 126 -19.07 -7.83 -1.25
CA HIS A 126 -19.62 -6.83 -0.33
C HIS A 126 -20.55 -7.42 0.74
N GLY A 127 -20.78 -8.74 0.75
CA GLY A 127 -21.67 -9.39 1.72
C GLY A 127 -23.16 -9.06 1.54
N PHE A 128 -23.60 -8.71 0.33
CA PHE A 128 -25.00 -8.37 0.06
C PHE A 128 -25.89 -9.58 0.24
N SER A 129 -27.09 -9.36 0.80
CA SER A 129 -28.12 -10.37 0.93
C SER A 129 -28.72 -10.72 -0.43
N ARG A 130 -29.20 -11.95 -0.57
CA ARG A 130 -29.97 -12.36 -1.74
C ARG A 130 -31.40 -11.84 -1.63
N GLY A 131 -31.99 -11.48 -2.78
CA GLY A 131 -33.42 -11.21 -2.87
C GLY A 131 -34.25 -12.49 -2.73
N PRO A 132 -35.60 -12.36 -2.66
CA PRO A 132 -36.52 -13.50 -2.59
C PRO A 132 -36.30 -14.46 -3.77
N MET A 133 -36.38 -15.77 -3.49
CA MET A 133 -36.24 -16.82 -4.54
C MET A 133 -37.57 -17.25 -5.17
N SER A 134 -38.68 -16.75 -4.64
CA SER A 134 -40.03 -17.01 -5.10
C SER A 134 -40.81 -15.72 -5.25
N HIS A 135 -42.16 -15.82 -5.44
CA HIS A 135 -43.06 -14.69 -5.59
C HIS A 135 -42.74 -13.77 -6.79
N GLY A 136 -42.19 -14.33 -7.88
CA GLY A 136 -41.88 -13.60 -9.12
C GLY A 136 -40.65 -12.68 -9.03
N SER A 137 -39.89 -12.72 -7.96
CA SER A 137 -38.64 -11.93 -7.85
C SER A 137 -37.64 -12.37 -8.90
N LYS A 138 -37.04 -11.39 -9.61
CA LYS A 138 -35.94 -11.60 -10.56
C LYS A 138 -34.61 -11.07 -10.00
N ASN A 139 -34.62 -10.50 -8.79
CA ASN A 139 -33.46 -9.95 -8.13
C ASN A 139 -32.80 -10.97 -7.20
N HIS A 140 -32.24 -12.04 -7.75
CA HIS A 140 -31.63 -13.10 -6.92
C HIS A 140 -30.21 -12.76 -6.46
N ARG A 141 -29.37 -12.17 -7.32
CA ARG A 141 -27.96 -11.88 -7.05
C ARG A 141 -27.53 -10.48 -7.48
N ALA A 142 -28.48 -9.66 -7.91
CA ALA A 142 -28.22 -8.28 -8.29
C ALA A 142 -28.06 -7.36 -7.07
N PRO A 143 -27.43 -6.18 -7.19
CA PRO A 143 -27.24 -5.26 -6.08
C PRO A 143 -28.54 -4.70 -5.48
N GLY A 144 -29.66 -4.78 -6.25
CA GLY A 144 -30.92 -4.16 -5.86
C GLY A 144 -30.98 -2.68 -6.21
N SER A 145 -31.88 -1.95 -5.59
CA SER A 145 -32.02 -0.51 -5.77
C SER A 145 -30.87 0.23 -5.11
N THR A 146 -30.30 1.20 -5.82
CA THR A 146 -29.25 2.10 -5.31
C THR A 146 -29.80 3.45 -4.85
N GLY A 147 -31.10 3.60 -4.80
CA GLY A 147 -31.80 4.81 -4.39
C GLY A 147 -32.76 5.36 -5.44
N ALA A 148 -33.54 6.37 -5.07
CA ALA A 148 -34.50 7.02 -5.95
C ALA A 148 -33.80 8.04 -6.85
N VAL A 149 -33.68 7.73 -8.14
CA VAL A 149 -33.04 8.63 -9.13
C VAL A 149 -33.80 9.98 -9.26
N SER A 150 -35.11 9.98 -9.05
CA SER A 150 -35.94 11.17 -9.14
C SER A 150 -35.62 12.26 -8.10
N TYR A 151 -35.05 11.89 -6.95
CA TYR A 151 -34.68 12.87 -5.93
C TYR A 151 -33.32 13.54 -6.20
N THR A 152 -32.40 12.91 -6.87
CA THR A 152 -31.04 13.45 -7.08
C THR A 152 -31.02 14.62 -8.06
N HIS A 153 -31.94 14.65 -9.05
CA HIS A 153 -32.00 15.76 -9.98
C HIS A 153 -33.06 16.82 -9.66
N LEU A 154 -33.95 16.57 -8.70
CA LEU A 154 -34.88 17.59 -8.22
C LEU A 154 -34.23 18.62 -7.26
N THR A 155 -33.10 18.30 -6.68
CA THR A 155 -32.38 19.18 -5.76
C THR A 155 -31.30 20.03 -6.42
N LEU A 156 -30.93 19.75 -7.66
CA LEU A 156 -29.88 20.47 -8.37
C LEU A 156 -30.24 21.88 -8.86
N PRO A 157 -31.51 22.25 -9.15
CA PRO A 157 -31.81 23.58 -9.67
C PRO A 157 -31.99 24.67 -8.63
N THR A 158 -31.93 24.41 -7.35
CA THR A 158 -32.30 25.39 -6.30
C THR A 158 -31.14 26.24 -5.79
N ILE A 159 -29.97 26.17 -6.39
CA ILE A 159 -28.89 27.10 -6.07
C ILE A 159 -28.88 28.22 -7.10
N TYR A 160 -29.87 29.05 -7.04
CA TYR A 160 -29.73 30.41 -7.58
C TYR A 160 -29.12 31.28 -6.46
N SER A 161 -27.87 31.64 -6.62
CA SER A 161 -27.32 32.81 -5.94
C SER A 161 -28.01 34.05 -6.50
N VAL A 162 -28.78 34.74 -5.66
CA VAL A 162 -29.22 36.11 -5.88
C VAL A 162 -28.03 37.03 -5.65
#